data_a6793d5a3526a78e63020854d4a739b5
#
_entry.id   a6793d5a3526a78e63020854d4a739b5
#
_cell.length_a   1.000
_cell.length_b   1.000
_cell.length_c   1.000
_cell.angle_alpha   90.00
_cell.angle_beta   90.00
_cell.angle_gamma   90.00
#
_symmetry.space_group_name_H-M   'P 1'
#
loop_
_entity.id
_entity.type
_entity.pdbx_description
1 polymer ?
#
loop_
_entity_poly.entity_id
_entity_poly.type
_entity_poly.pdbx_seq_one_letter_code
_entity_poly.pdbx_strand_id
1 'polypeptide(L)'
;MTTNRPSCPLCGNNTKKNGTTSKSTTRWRCTHCGHSFTRNTQTHNKNTATMALFIQWATGTQSLTTFAAHHGVTRQTMHHRFRWCWWIIPTPTIDSFRIHDQIFLDATYLKSGCLLIAASKTHVINWTWARHETTAAYTELLRPIAAPLIAVTDGGQGAQSAIHHCWPTTRIQRLSLIHISEPT
;
A
#
# COMPACT_ATOMS: atom_id res chain seq x y z
N MET A 1 -22.08 33.82 18.87
CA MET A 1 -20.62 33.59 18.91
C MET A 1 -20.33 32.13 18.54
N THR A 2 -19.99 31.88 17.30
CA THR A 2 -19.64 30.52 16.85
C THR A 2 -18.36 30.10 17.54
N THR A 3 -18.45 29.14 18.44
CA THR A 3 -17.28 28.55 19.09
C THR A 3 -16.44 27.83 18.05
N ASN A 4 -15.34 28.46 17.65
CA ASN A 4 -14.40 27.95 16.65
C ASN A 4 -13.63 26.72 17.18
N ARG A 5 -14.34 25.62 17.54
CA ARG A 5 -13.78 24.35 18.01
C ARG A 5 -13.46 23.47 16.80
N PRO A 6 -12.23 22.93 16.72
CA PRO A 6 -11.89 21.98 15.66
C PRO A 6 -12.62 20.66 15.87
N SER A 7 -13.01 19.99 14.79
CA SER A 7 -13.45 18.60 14.82
C SER A 7 -12.26 17.65 15.04
N CYS A 8 -12.51 16.48 15.57
CA CYS A 8 -11.49 15.47 15.77
C CYS A 8 -10.92 14.98 14.42
N PRO A 9 -9.60 14.99 14.20
CA PRO A 9 -9.01 14.56 12.94
C PRO A 9 -9.13 13.05 12.67
N LEU A 10 -9.44 12.23 13.69
CA LEU A 10 -9.59 10.78 13.54
C LEU A 10 -11.04 10.34 13.30
N CYS A 11 -12.01 10.94 14.00
CA CYS A 11 -13.41 10.47 13.98
C CYS A 11 -14.43 11.56 13.67
N GLY A 12 -14.01 12.79 13.37
CA GLY A 12 -14.89 13.90 13.04
C GLY A 12 -15.72 14.49 14.20
N ASN A 13 -15.74 13.82 15.36
CA ASN A 13 -16.58 14.20 16.51
C ASN A 13 -16.10 15.46 17.23
N ASN A 14 -16.96 15.98 18.12
CA ASN A 14 -16.73 17.19 18.88
C ASN A 14 -15.50 17.06 19.80
N THR A 15 -14.84 18.19 20.04
CA THR A 15 -13.66 18.28 20.88
C THR A 15 -13.84 19.27 22.02
N LYS A 16 -13.07 19.11 23.08
CA LYS A 16 -12.96 20.05 24.20
C LYS A 16 -11.51 20.51 24.41
N LYS A 17 -11.32 21.72 24.95
CA LYS A 17 -9.98 22.17 25.36
C LYS A 17 -9.42 21.23 26.41
N ASN A 18 -8.14 20.88 26.27
CA ASN A 18 -7.42 19.96 27.15
C ASN A 18 -6.03 20.54 27.53
N GLY A 19 -6.04 21.76 28.07
CA GLY A 19 -4.84 22.48 28.45
C GLY A 19 -4.08 23.11 27.27
N THR A 20 -2.83 23.43 27.50
CA THR A 20 -1.90 24.03 26.53
C THR A 20 -0.62 23.20 26.47
N THR A 21 0.11 23.33 25.37
CA THR A 21 1.47 22.77 25.23
C THR A 21 2.49 23.71 25.90
N SER A 22 3.74 23.25 26.05
CA SER A 22 4.87 24.08 26.49
C SER A 22 5.11 25.32 25.60
N LYS A 23 4.62 25.31 24.37
CA LYS A 23 4.65 26.42 23.41
C LYS A 23 3.36 27.26 23.42
N SER A 24 2.58 27.23 24.50
CA SER A 24 1.32 27.95 24.67
C SER A 24 0.24 27.69 23.60
N THR A 25 0.36 26.56 22.87
CA THR A 25 -0.64 26.18 21.88
C THR A 25 -1.77 25.39 22.55
N THR A 26 -3.03 25.75 22.29
CA THR A 26 -4.20 25.05 22.83
C THR A 26 -4.19 23.58 22.38
N ARG A 27 -4.29 22.66 23.35
CA ARG A 27 -4.51 21.24 23.12
C ARG A 27 -5.99 20.94 23.17
N TRP A 28 -6.43 20.09 22.26
CA TRP A 28 -7.81 19.64 22.12
C TRP A 28 -7.91 18.15 22.40
N ARG A 29 -9.00 17.69 23.02
CA ARG A 29 -9.28 16.27 23.22
C ARG A 29 -10.65 15.94 22.67
N CYS A 30 -10.74 14.87 21.87
CA CYS A 30 -12.00 14.36 21.37
C CYS A 30 -12.85 13.79 22.52
N THR A 31 -14.14 14.12 22.53
CA THR A 31 -15.09 13.61 23.53
C THR A 31 -15.53 12.18 23.28
N HIS A 32 -15.34 11.68 22.05
CA HIS A 32 -15.72 10.33 21.64
C HIS A 32 -14.53 9.35 21.69
N CYS A 33 -13.50 9.56 20.89
CA CYS A 33 -12.36 8.63 20.79
C CYS A 33 -11.20 8.94 21.75
N GLY A 34 -11.26 10.02 22.51
CA GLY A 34 -10.21 10.40 23.46
C GLY A 34 -8.93 10.96 22.83
N HIS A 35 -8.82 11.03 21.50
CA HIS A 35 -7.63 11.53 20.80
C HIS A 35 -7.32 12.96 21.19
N SER A 36 -6.05 13.24 21.52
CA SER A 36 -5.57 14.56 21.92
C SER A 36 -4.66 15.15 20.85
N PHE A 37 -4.95 16.39 20.41
CA PHE A 37 -4.21 17.05 19.33
C PHE A 37 -4.13 18.55 19.50
N THR A 38 -3.28 19.20 18.74
CA THR A 38 -3.23 20.66 18.63
C THR A 38 -3.75 21.10 17.28
N ARG A 39 -4.30 22.31 17.19
CA ARG A 39 -4.78 22.90 15.95
C ARG A 39 -3.61 23.27 15.04
N ASN A 40 -2.92 22.27 14.51
CA ASN A 40 -1.79 22.51 13.63
C ASN A 40 -2.10 22.01 12.19
N THR A 41 -2.81 22.83 11.44
CA THR A 41 -3.07 22.65 9.99
C THR A 41 -1.76 22.48 9.21
N GLN A 42 -0.68 23.11 9.68
CA GLN A 42 0.64 23.01 9.04
C GLN A 42 1.26 21.60 9.17
N THR A 43 1.00 20.87 10.25
CA THR A 43 1.50 19.49 10.41
C THR A 43 0.84 18.56 9.41
N HIS A 44 -0.46 18.72 9.17
CA HIS A 44 -1.19 17.88 8.21
C HIS A 44 -0.66 18.11 6.79
N ASN A 45 -0.49 19.37 6.37
CA ASN A 45 0.06 19.70 5.06
C ASN A 45 1.52 19.21 4.89
N LYS A 46 2.34 19.29 5.94
CA LYS A 46 3.71 18.75 5.94
C LYS A 46 3.73 17.22 5.79
N ASN A 47 2.84 16.52 6.48
CA ASN A 47 2.75 15.07 6.40
C ASN A 47 2.27 14.63 5.01
N THR A 48 1.27 15.29 4.44
CA THR A 48 0.80 15.04 3.07
C THR A 48 1.92 15.25 2.04
N ALA A 49 2.64 16.37 2.13
CA ALA A 49 3.79 16.63 1.26
C ALA A 49 4.90 15.59 1.43
N THR A 50 5.19 15.18 2.67
CA THR A 50 6.19 14.13 2.94
C THR A 50 5.78 12.79 2.36
N MET A 51 4.49 12.41 2.47
CA MET A 51 3.98 11.17 1.87
C MET A 51 4.06 11.22 0.34
N ALA A 52 3.71 12.34 -0.28
CA ALA A 52 3.84 12.50 -1.73
C ALA A 52 5.30 12.32 -2.20
N LEU A 53 6.27 12.92 -1.49
CA LEU A 53 7.70 12.73 -1.76
C LEU A 53 8.15 11.28 -1.53
N PHE A 54 7.63 10.62 -0.49
CA PHE A 54 7.92 9.21 -0.23
C PHE A 54 7.42 8.32 -1.36
N ILE A 55 6.18 8.51 -1.82
CA ILE A 55 5.62 7.75 -2.95
C ILE A 55 6.45 8.00 -4.22
N GLN A 56 6.76 9.26 -4.52
CA GLN A 56 7.59 9.62 -5.68
C GLN A 56 8.95 8.91 -5.67
N TRP A 57 9.61 8.86 -4.52
CA TRP A 57 10.88 8.14 -4.38
C TRP A 57 10.68 6.62 -4.46
N ALA A 58 9.70 6.05 -3.75
CA ALA A 58 9.49 4.60 -3.66
C ALA A 58 9.07 3.97 -4.99
N THR A 59 8.37 4.72 -5.85
CA THR A 59 7.98 4.30 -7.20
C THR A 59 8.99 4.69 -8.28
N GLY A 60 10.03 5.45 -7.92
CA GLY A 60 11.08 5.88 -8.82
C GLY A 60 12.27 4.94 -8.84
N THR A 61 13.22 5.22 -9.74
CA THR A 61 14.45 4.42 -9.92
C THR A 61 15.68 5.00 -9.19
N GLN A 62 15.51 6.18 -8.55
CA GLN A 62 16.62 6.89 -7.92
C GLN A 62 16.97 6.32 -6.55
N SER A 63 18.27 6.32 -6.23
CA SER A 63 18.72 6.05 -4.86
C SER A 63 18.23 7.14 -3.89
N LEU A 64 18.04 6.79 -2.60
CA LEU A 64 17.65 7.78 -1.59
C LEU A 64 18.68 8.90 -1.46
N THR A 65 19.94 8.63 -1.70
CA THR A 65 21.03 9.62 -1.66
C THR A 65 20.85 10.67 -2.76
N THR A 66 20.64 10.22 -4.00
CA THR A 66 20.41 11.09 -5.15
C THR A 66 19.12 11.90 -4.98
N PHE A 67 18.04 11.24 -4.55
CA PHE A 67 16.76 11.89 -4.32
C PHE A 67 16.85 12.97 -3.21
N ALA A 68 17.52 12.69 -2.11
CA ALA A 68 17.71 13.65 -1.02
C ALA A 68 18.54 14.88 -1.48
N ALA A 69 19.58 14.66 -2.29
CA ALA A 69 20.40 15.74 -2.85
C ALA A 69 19.57 16.69 -3.73
N HIS A 70 18.68 16.16 -4.58
CA HIS A 70 17.78 16.98 -5.40
C HIS A 70 16.84 17.86 -4.56
N HIS A 71 16.50 17.41 -3.34
CA HIS A 71 15.66 18.17 -2.39
C HIS A 71 16.47 19.02 -1.40
N GLY A 72 17.77 19.17 -1.60
CA GLY A 72 18.63 20.02 -0.75
C GLY A 72 18.79 19.51 0.68
N VAL A 73 18.65 18.20 0.93
CA VAL A 73 18.77 17.59 2.26
C VAL A 73 19.71 16.39 2.24
N THR A 74 20.21 16.00 3.42
CA THR A 74 21.04 14.80 3.53
C THR A 74 20.18 13.53 3.43
N ARG A 75 20.78 12.40 2.98
CA ARG A 75 20.15 11.08 2.99
C ARG A 75 19.56 10.74 4.36
N GLN A 76 20.27 11.04 5.45
CA GLN A 76 19.83 10.76 6.82
C GLN A 76 18.56 11.57 7.17
N THR A 77 18.51 12.84 6.79
CA THR A 77 17.34 13.70 6.99
C THR A 77 16.13 13.17 6.24
N MET A 78 16.32 12.77 4.98
CA MET A 78 15.25 12.22 4.14
C MET A 78 14.75 10.88 4.70
N HIS A 79 15.65 9.97 5.07
CA HIS A 79 15.32 8.71 5.73
C HIS A 79 14.51 8.91 7.01
N HIS A 80 14.90 9.89 7.85
CA HIS A 80 14.15 10.21 9.07
C HIS A 80 12.76 10.76 8.77
N ARG A 81 12.61 11.62 7.75
CA ARG A 81 11.29 12.12 7.29
C ARG A 81 10.39 11.00 6.82
N PHE A 82 10.91 10.01 6.10
CA PHE A 82 10.16 8.89 5.52
C PHE A 82 9.87 7.77 6.52
N ARG A 83 10.49 7.78 7.70
CA ARG A 83 10.38 6.69 8.68
C ARG A 83 8.94 6.28 9.00
N TRP A 84 8.03 7.22 9.17
CA TRP A 84 6.64 6.95 9.49
C TRP A 84 5.82 6.46 8.28
N CYS A 85 6.22 6.80 7.05
CA CYS A 85 5.54 6.37 5.82
C CYS A 85 5.56 4.84 5.66
N TRP A 86 6.61 4.18 6.15
CA TRP A 86 6.74 2.72 6.10
C TRP A 86 5.73 1.96 6.98
N TRP A 87 5.08 2.65 7.91
CA TRP A 87 4.04 2.07 8.76
C TRP A 87 2.64 2.17 8.17
N ILE A 88 2.51 2.85 7.04
CA ILE A 88 1.23 2.95 6.33
C ILE A 88 1.12 1.78 5.39
N ILE A 89 0.24 0.84 5.72
CA ILE A 89 -0.06 -0.32 4.90
C ILE A 89 -1.28 0.04 4.05
N PRO A 90 -1.14 0.13 2.71
CA PRO A 90 -2.27 0.39 1.84
C PRO A 90 -3.25 -0.79 1.91
N THR A 91 -4.52 -0.50 2.13
CA THR A 91 -5.57 -1.52 2.08
C THR A 91 -6.10 -1.60 0.65
N PRO A 92 -6.08 -2.77 0.00
CA PRO A 92 -6.67 -2.92 -1.32
C PRO A 92 -8.18 -2.62 -1.28
N THR A 93 -8.67 -1.86 -2.22
CA THR A 93 -10.12 -1.68 -2.42
C THR A 93 -10.55 -2.64 -3.51
N ILE A 94 -11.08 -3.79 -3.09
CA ILE A 94 -11.48 -4.86 -4.01
C ILE A 94 -12.95 -4.69 -4.35
N ASP A 95 -13.24 -4.61 -5.65
CA ASP A 95 -14.60 -4.76 -6.18
C ASP A 95 -14.80 -6.23 -6.56
N SER A 96 -15.49 -6.98 -5.69
CA SER A 96 -15.72 -8.42 -5.86
C SER A 96 -16.64 -8.77 -7.03
N PHE A 97 -17.32 -7.78 -7.61
CA PHE A 97 -18.20 -7.97 -8.77
C PHE A 97 -17.55 -7.59 -10.09
N ARG A 98 -16.41 -6.94 -10.05
CA ARG A 98 -15.70 -6.53 -11.25
C ARG A 98 -14.99 -7.71 -11.90
N ILE A 99 -15.45 -8.10 -13.08
CA ILE A 99 -14.79 -9.11 -13.91
C ILE A 99 -13.68 -8.43 -14.71
N HIS A 100 -12.47 -8.96 -14.60
CA HIS A 100 -11.31 -8.53 -15.35
C HIS A 100 -11.07 -9.46 -16.54
N ASP A 101 -10.72 -8.90 -17.70
CA ASP A 101 -10.34 -9.72 -18.87
C ASP A 101 -9.09 -10.56 -18.55
N GLN A 102 -8.13 -9.95 -17.84
CA GLN A 102 -6.85 -10.57 -17.53
C GLN A 102 -6.36 -10.13 -16.17
N ILE A 103 -5.90 -11.09 -15.36
CA ILE A 103 -5.23 -10.88 -14.08
C ILE A 103 -3.85 -11.52 -14.13
N PHE A 104 -2.84 -10.78 -13.72
CA PHE A 104 -1.46 -11.22 -13.55
C PHE A 104 -1.23 -11.62 -12.10
N LEU A 105 -0.66 -12.79 -11.89
CA LEU A 105 -0.24 -13.28 -10.58
C LEU A 105 1.28 -13.36 -10.55
N ASP A 106 1.86 -12.75 -9.54
CA ASP A 106 3.31 -12.70 -9.34
C ASP A 106 3.63 -12.79 -7.85
N ALA A 107 4.84 -13.25 -7.54
CA ALA A 107 5.35 -13.35 -6.20
C ALA A 107 6.76 -12.79 -6.10
N THR A 108 6.98 -11.96 -5.11
CA THR A 108 8.32 -11.42 -4.82
C THR A 108 8.80 -11.89 -3.47
N TYR A 109 9.92 -12.63 -3.45
CA TYR A 109 10.54 -13.10 -2.22
C TYR A 109 11.33 -11.99 -1.53
N LEU A 110 11.11 -11.85 -0.23
CA LEU A 110 11.81 -10.95 0.67
C LEU A 110 12.42 -11.76 1.83
N LYS A 111 13.26 -11.13 2.64
CA LYS A 111 13.99 -11.85 3.72
C LYS A 111 13.13 -12.67 4.68
N SER A 112 11.87 -12.27 4.90
CA SER A 112 10.98 -12.87 5.90
C SER A 112 9.74 -13.55 5.32
N GLY A 113 9.65 -13.67 3.99
CA GLY A 113 8.49 -14.25 3.32
C GLY A 113 8.37 -13.80 1.87
N CYS A 114 7.20 -13.94 1.30
CA CYS A 114 6.91 -13.49 -0.06
C CYS A 114 5.66 -12.60 -0.10
N LEU A 115 5.69 -11.62 -0.96
CA LEU A 115 4.56 -10.79 -1.31
C LEU A 115 3.90 -11.37 -2.56
N LEU A 116 2.68 -11.86 -2.42
CA LEU A 116 1.86 -12.33 -3.52
C LEU A 116 0.99 -11.19 -4.02
N ILE A 117 0.90 -11.00 -5.33
CA ILE A 117 0.19 -9.91 -5.97
C ILE A 117 -0.76 -10.45 -7.03
N ALA A 118 -1.99 -9.91 -7.05
CA ALA A 118 -2.91 -10.03 -8.16
C ALA A 118 -3.12 -8.64 -8.76
N ALA A 119 -2.75 -8.46 -10.03
CA ALA A 119 -2.79 -7.17 -10.71
C ALA A 119 -3.54 -7.25 -12.04
N SER A 120 -4.20 -6.18 -12.42
CA SER A 120 -4.65 -5.92 -13.79
C SER A 120 -3.51 -5.26 -14.59
N LYS A 121 -3.75 -4.94 -15.86
CA LYS A 121 -2.80 -4.17 -16.67
C LYS A 121 -2.51 -2.77 -16.12
N THR A 122 -3.36 -2.23 -15.27
CA THR A 122 -3.32 -0.83 -14.84
C THR A 122 -3.08 -0.64 -13.35
N HIS A 123 -3.40 -1.63 -12.50
CA HIS A 123 -3.28 -1.48 -11.05
C HIS A 123 -3.22 -2.82 -10.34
N VAL A 124 -2.71 -2.81 -9.11
CA VAL A 124 -2.79 -3.95 -8.18
C VAL A 124 -4.21 -4.05 -7.65
N ILE A 125 -4.85 -5.22 -7.84
CA ILE A 125 -6.21 -5.50 -7.38
C ILE A 125 -6.18 -5.94 -5.92
N ASN A 126 -5.28 -6.88 -5.60
CA ASN A 126 -5.10 -7.41 -4.26
C ASN A 126 -3.66 -7.84 -4.05
N TRP A 127 -3.26 -7.92 -2.79
CA TRP A 127 -1.97 -8.45 -2.39
C TRP A 127 -2.08 -9.11 -1.00
N THR A 128 -1.23 -10.08 -0.74
CA THR A 128 -1.12 -10.72 0.58
C THR A 128 0.33 -11.05 0.90
N TRP A 129 0.65 -11.04 2.18
CA TRP A 129 1.95 -11.46 2.67
C TRP A 129 1.86 -12.92 3.12
N ALA A 130 2.74 -13.75 2.61
CA ALA A 130 2.82 -15.15 2.97
C ALA A 130 4.26 -15.55 3.35
N ARG A 131 4.39 -16.62 4.11
CA ARG A 131 5.72 -17.16 4.44
C ARG A 131 6.34 -17.86 3.23
N HIS A 132 5.51 -18.53 2.43
CA HIS A 132 5.88 -19.26 1.22
C HIS A 132 4.76 -19.17 0.18
N GLU A 133 5.12 -19.37 -1.07
CA GLU A 133 4.17 -19.52 -2.18
C GLU A 133 3.45 -20.87 -2.09
N THR A 134 2.32 -20.89 -1.42
CA THR A 134 1.48 -22.07 -1.29
C THR A 134 0.13 -21.89 -1.96
N THR A 135 -0.53 -22.99 -2.30
CA THR A 135 -1.91 -22.98 -2.80
C THR A 135 -2.84 -22.25 -1.84
N ALA A 136 -2.68 -22.46 -0.53
CA ALA A 136 -3.50 -21.80 0.49
C ALA A 136 -3.31 -20.27 0.47
N ALA A 137 -2.07 -19.78 0.35
CA ALA A 137 -1.78 -18.35 0.30
C ALA A 137 -2.35 -17.69 -0.96
N TYR A 138 -2.23 -18.34 -2.11
CA TYR A 138 -2.87 -17.86 -3.35
C TYR A 138 -4.40 -17.95 -3.27
N THR A 139 -4.97 -18.97 -2.65
CA THR A 139 -6.43 -19.06 -2.45
C THR A 139 -6.95 -17.88 -1.63
N GLU A 140 -6.24 -17.48 -0.58
CA GLU A 140 -6.58 -16.30 0.22
C GLU A 140 -6.51 -15.02 -0.62
N LEU A 141 -5.47 -14.87 -1.45
CA LEU A 141 -5.32 -13.74 -2.38
C LEU A 141 -6.47 -13.65 -3.38
N LEU A 142 -6.89 -14.79 -3.97
CA LEU A 142 -7.82 -14.84 -5.09
C LEU A 142 -9.28 -14.83 -4.67
N ARG A 143 -9.61 -15.38 -3.52
CA ARG A 143 -10.99 -15.56 -3.04
C ARG A 143 -11.87 -14.31 -3.09
N PRO A 144 -11.40 -13.09 -2.78
CA PRO A 144 -12.24 -11.89 -2.83
C PRO A 144 -12.39 -11.30 -4.24
N ILE A 145 -11.75 -11.87 -5.26
CA ILE A 145 -11.73 -11.35 -6.63
C ILE A 145 -12.63 -12.20 -7.52
N ALA A 146 -13.47 -11.55 -8.34
CA ALA A 146 -14.27 -12.26 -9.35
C ALA A 146 -13.35 -12.98 -10.36
N ALA A 147 -13.78 -14.18 -10.81
CA ALA A 147 -13.02 -14.96 -11.78
C ALA A 147 -12.79 -14.18 -13.08
N PRO A 148 -11.53 -13.99 -13.51
CA PRO A 148 -11.20 -13.34 -14.78
C PRO A 148 -11.37 -14.29 -15.95
N LEU A 149 -11.34 -13.77 -17.17
CA LEU A 149 -11.29 -14.62 -18.37
C LEU A 149 -9.94 -15.34 -18.48
N ILE A 150 -8.84 -14.66 -18.16
CA ILE A 150 -7.49 -15.18 -18.26
C ILE A 150 -6.72 -14.86 -16.98
N ALA A 151 -6.03 -15.84 -16.42
CA ALA A 151 -5.04 -15.66 -15.37
C ALA A 151 -3.63 -15.92 -15.93
N VAL A 152 -2.74 -14.97 -15.77
CA VAL A 152 -1.33 -15.05 -16.22
C VAL A 152 -0.43 -15.29 -15.01
N THR A 153 0.40 -16.32 -15.07
CA THR A 153 1.33 -16.69 -14.01
C THR A 153 2.63 -17.25 -14.60
N ASP A 154 3.71 -17.21 -13.85
CA ASP A 154 5.00 -17.87 -14.18
C ASP A 154 4.91 -19.40 -14.25
N GLY A 155 3.81 -19.97 -13.79
CA GLY A 155 3.55 -21.40 -13.84
C GLY A 155 3.85 -22.12 -12.53
N GLY A 156 4.06 -21.40 -11.44
CA GLY A 156 4.20 -21.96 -10.10
C GLY A 156 2.99 -22.83 -9.73
N GLN A 157 3.25 -24.03 -9.19
CA GLN A 157 2.22 -25.04 -8.91
C GLN A 157 1.18 -24.54 -7.89
N GLY A 158 1.61 -23.75 -6.90
CA GLY A 158 0.72 -23.13 -5.90
C GLY A 158 -0.31 -22.20 -6.52
N ALA A 159 0.12 -21.33 -7.45
CA ALA A 159 -0.75 -20.41 -8.17
C ALA A 159 -1.75 -21.15 -9.05
N GLN A 160 -1.29 -22.14 -9.83
CA GLN A 160 -2.16 -22.92 -10.72
C GLN A 160 -3.25 -23.67 -9.94
N SER A 161 -2.88 -24.35 -8.86
CA SER A 161 -3.84 -25.08 -8.02
C SER A 161 -4.88 -24.14 -7.41
N ALA A 162 -4.47 -22.96 -6.96
CA ALA A 162 -5.38 -21.96 -6.41
C ALA A 162 -6.32 -21.39 -7.48
N ILE A 163 -5.83 -21.14 -8.70
CA ILE A 163 -6.66 -20.69 -9.83
C ILE A 163 -7.72 -21.73 -10.13
N HIS A 164 -7.37 -23.00 -10.28
CA HIS A 164 -8.35 -24.07 -10.53
C HIS A 164 -9.39 -24.18 -9.41
N HIS A 165 -8.98 -23.95 -8.17
CA HIS A 165 -9.89 -24.02 -7.03
C HIS A 165 -10.84 -22.80 -6.97
N CYS A 166 -10.33 -21.59 -7.12
CA CYS A 166 -11.11 -20.35 -6.98
C CYS A 166 -11.85 -19.97 -8.25
N TRP A 167 -11.25 -20.25 -9.41
CA TRP A 167 -11.71 -19.80 -10.74
C TRP A 167 -11.69 -20.94 -11.76
N PRO A 168 -12.53 -21.99 -11.61
CA PRO A 168 -12.47 -23.22 -12.39
C PRO A 168 -12.67 -23.01 -13.90
N THR A 169 -13.29 -21.91 -14.33
CA THR A 169 -13.53 -21.56 -15.73
C THR A 169 -12.49 -20.64 -16.34
N THR A 170 -11.57 -20.12 -15.54
CA THR A 170 -10.53 -19.18 -15.98
C THR A 170 -9.45 -19.91 -16.78
N ARG A 171 -9.07 -19.37 -17.93
CA ARG A 171 -7.95 -19.88 -18.73
C ARG A 171 -6.63 -19.46 -18.09
N ILE A 172 -5.69 -20.39 -17.96
CA ILE A 172 -4.35 -20.10 -17.44
C ILE A 172 -3.40 -19.88 -18.61
N GLN A 173 -2.74 -18.72 -18.63
CA GLN A 173 -1.66 -18.41 -19.54
C GLN A 173 -0.34 -18.41 -18.74
N ARG A 174 0.62 -19.24 -19.12
CA ARG A 174 1.95 -19.24 -18.53
C ARG A 174 2.83 -18.18 -19.20
N LEU A 175 3.54 -17.39 -18.41
CA LEU A 175 4.64 -16.56 -18.89
C LEU A 175 5.80 -17.48 -19.26
N SER A 176 6.02 -17.69 -20.55
CA SER A 176 7.23 -18.35 -21.04
C SER A 176 8.32 -17.28 -21.16
N LEU A 177 9.35 -17.35 -20.32
CA LEU A 177 10.60 -16.64 -20.55
C LEU A 177 11.29 -17.32 -21.73
N ILE A 178 11.11 -16.77 -22.93
CA ILE A 178 11.96 -17.13 -24.07
C ILE A 178 13.33 -16.54 -23.75
N HIS A 179 14.26 -17.39 -23.32
CA HIS A 179 15.67 -17.06 -23.34
C HIS A 179 16.07 -16.89 -24.80
N ILE A 180 16.05 -15.66 -25.29
CA ILE A 180 16.74 -15.33 -26.55
C ILE A 180 18.21 -15.42 -26.21
N SER A 181 18.83 -16.57 -26.50
CA SER A 181 20.28 -16.69 -26.57
C SER A 181 20.71 -15.80 -27.72
N GLU A 182 21.41 -14.70 -27.41
CA GLU A 182 22.04 -13.91 -28.46
C GLU A 182 22.96 -14.83 -29.25
N PRO A 183 22.89 -14.83 -30.59
CA PRO A 183 23.85 -15.58 -31.39
C PRO A 183 25.24 -14.93 -31.24
N THR A 184 26.21 -15.72 -30.78
CA THR A 184 27.64 -15.42 -30.74
C THR A 184 28.18 -15.08 -32.13
#